data_087d3f37a9eafe5c30a6d92177c06be1
#
_entry.id   087d3f37a9eafe5c30a6d92177c06be1
#
_cell.length_a   1.000
_cell.length_b   1.000
_cell.length_c   1.000
_cell.angle_alpha   90.00
_cell.angle_beta   90.00
_cell.angle_gamma   90.00
#
_symmetry.space_group_name_H-M   'P 1'
#
loop_
_entity.id
_entity.type
_entity.pdbx_description
1 polymer ?
#
loop_
_entity_poly.entity_id
_entity_poly.type
_entity_poly.pdbx_seq_one_letter_code
_entity_poly.pdbx_strand_id
1 'polypeptide(L)'
;GSGRNSMIAKSDRPDGPFTVCNWNKERPRETFGCLGFDPAVFVDDDGRVYGYWGFGISHGAELDPATMCTVKPGTEVVENMISGYRQEGIFRFFEASSIRKIEDKYVFIYSRTTAEGEDGLPNASNYTLAYAYSEHPLGPWTYGGTIIDARAREYDEKGNVIASAMPGGNTHGSICKIGGQWYVFYHRQIGTDCYARQAMVSAIDVKVEKGKGGKVVISRGEFNSEGFLLEGLNPMQRISAGLACWHTNPGGIKEVYPHYVYTGSYIRPVYRDNNPYAGDNNHKIPFAPVVNNTSGSIVGYKYLNMNAVPRDKSLQMQLRLKAEDTDGRIRIMLGSPWTTKGGVEIGLVDVKAGSTCREFYAPLSIPAKLHKGKQPLFFVFESETEGQSICEFYDFLMLARP
;
A
#
# COMPACT_ATOMS: atom_id res chain seq x y z
N GLY A 1 1.68 16.09 23.01
CA GLY A 1 0.36 15.69 22.64
C GLY A 1 -0.68 16.44 23.42
N SER A 2 -1.57 17.12 22.72
CA SER A 2 -2.75 17.74 23.31
C SER A 2 -3.62 16.61 23.89
N GLY A 3 -3.92 16.63 25.19
CA GLY A 3 -4.77 15.68 25.89
C GLY A 3 -6.26 15.78 25.49
N ARG A 4 -6.53 15.74 24.18
CA ARG A 4 -7.88 15.64 23.66
C ARG A 4 -8.24 14.18 23.45
N ASN A 5 -9.28 13.74 24.11
CA ASN A 5 -9.82 12.40 23.92
C ASN A 5 -10.39 12.25 22.50
N SER A 6 -10.34 11.04 21.96
CA SER A 6 -10.91 10.76 20.65
C SER A 6 -12.41 10.99 20.62
N MET A 7 -12.89 11.47 19.48
CA MET A 7 -14.33 11.58 19.20
C MET A 7 -14.88 10.21 18.83
N ILE A 8 -15.93 9.77 19.49
CA ILE A 8 -16.61 8.50 19.22
C ILE A 8 -17.98 8.81 18.64
N ALA A 9 -18.26 8.24 17.49
CA ALA A 9 -19.54 8.38 16.83
C ALA A 9 -20.14 7.00 16.52
N LYS A 10 -21.45 6.91 16.54
CA LYS A 10 -22.22 5.71 16.21
C LYS A 10 -23.20 5.97 15.07
N SER A 11 -23.52 4.91 14.34
CA SER A 11 -24.56 4.87 13.32
C SER A 11 -25.16 3.47 13.27
N ASP A 12 -26.40 3.37 12.81
CA ASP A 12 -27.06 2.10 12.51
C ASP A 12 -26.71 1.57 11.10
N ARG A 13 -25.97 2.37 10.32
CA ARG A 13 -25.56 2.04 8.94
C ARG A 13 -24.07 2.33 8.75
N PRO A 14 -23.34 1.52 7.94
CA PRO A 14 -21.91 1.72 7.66
C PRO A 14 -21.59 3.08 7.00
N ASP A 15 -22.54 3.62 6.24
CA ASP A 15 -22.45 4.89 5.49
C ASP A 15 -23.05 6.10 6.26
N GLY A 16 -23.45 5.91 7.52
CA GLY A 16 -24.01 6.94 8.38
C GLY A 16 -25.54 7.15 8.22
N PRO A 17 -26.09 8.25 8.74
CA PRO A 17 -25.38 9.36 9.41
C PRO A 17 -24.77 8.96 10.76
N PHE A 18 -23.63 9.55 11.09
CA PHE A 18 -22.95 9.31 12.36
C PHE A 18 -23.28 10.39 13.39
N THR A 19 -23.55 9.98 14.63
CA THR A 19 -23.81 10.88 15.75
C THR A 19 -22.71 10.69 16.80
N VAL A 20 -22.04 11.79 17.18
CA VAL A 20 -21.05 11.78 18.25
C VAL A 20 -21.74 11.49 19.59
N CYS A 21 -21.26 10.47 20.30
CA CYS A 21 -21.89 9.98 21.53
C CYS A 21 -21.10 10.26 22.82
N ASN A 22 -19.88 10.79 22.72
CA ASN A 22 -19.03 11.08 23.86
C ASN A 22 -18.74 12.59 24.06
N TRP A 23 -19.70 13.46 23.76
CA TRP A 23 -19.61 14.87 24.15
C TRP A 23 -19.65 15.02 25.67
N ASN A 24 -18.75 15.84 26.21
CA ASN A 24 -18.78 16.23 27.63
C ASN A 24 -19.92 17.22 27.85
N LYS A 25 -20.87 16.88 28.73
CA LYS A 25 -22.04 17.72 29.00
C LYS A 25 -21.67 18.98 29.76
N GLU A 26 -20.64 18.95 30.60
CA GLU A 26 -20.21 20.07 31.44
C GLU A 26 -19.22 20.99 30.69
N ARG A 27 -18.49 20.46 29.72
CA ARG A 27 -17.51 21.17 28.91
C ARG A 27 -17.82 21.02 27.42
N PRO A 28 -18.70 21.88 26.88
CA PRO A 28 -19.06 21.87 25.46
C PRO A 28 -17.82 21.96 24.56
N ARG A 29 -17.78 21.16 23.50
CA ARG A 29 -16.67 20.98 22.54
C ARG A 29 -15.51 20.10 23.05
N GLU A 30 -15.60 19.52 24.23
CA GLU A 30 -14.71 18.47 24.68
C GLU A 30 -15.39 17.12 24.60
N THR A 31 -14.59 16.07 24.42
CA THR A 31 -15.04 14.68 24.46
C THR A 31 -14.51 14.02 25.74
N PHE A 32 -15.18 12.99 26.21
CA PHE A 32 -14.71 12.15 27.32
C PHE A 32 -14.32 10.76 26.80
N GLY A 33 -13.55 10.02 27.61
CA GLY A 33 -13.12 8.66 27.33
C GLY A 33 -11.62 8.48 27.57
N CYS A 34 -11.15 7.25 27.41
CA CYS A 34 -9.74 6.90 27.59
C CYS A 34 -8.97 6.73 26.27
N LEU A 35 -9.69 6.62 25.15
CA LEU A 35 -9.08 6.34 23.85
C LEU A 35 -8.25 7.53 23.37
N GLY A 36 -6.96 7.27 23.15
CA GLY A 36 -5.99 8.27 22.71
C GLY A 36 -5.77 8.26 21.20
N PHE A 37 -4.51 8.28 20.77
CA PHE A 37 -4.09 8.37 19.37
C PHE A 37 -4.34 7.06 18.63
N ASP A 38 -4.87 7.12 17.41
CA ASP A 38 -5.15 5.98 16.51
C ASP A 38 -5.90 4.82 17.20
N PRO A 39 -7.11 5.07 17.72
CA PRO A 39 -7.82 4.07 18.51
C PRO A 39 -8.46 2.99 17.65
N ALA A 40 -8.48 1.77 18.16
CA ALA A 40 -9.34 0.68 17.69
C ALA A 40 -10.26 0.23 18.82
N VAL A 41 -11.50 -0.11 18.49
CA VAL A 41 -12.46 -0.72 19.42
C VAL A 41 -12.85 -2.09 18.87
N PHE A 42 -12.88 -3.07 19.77
CA PHE A 42 -13.21 -4.45 19.46
C PHE A 42 -14.31 -4.95 20.41
N VAL A 43 -15.35 -5.54 19.83
CA VAL A 43 -16.40 -6.24 20.57
C VAL A 43 -16.15 -7.73 20.43
N ASP A 44 -15.93 -8.41 21.54
CA ASP A 44 -15.70 -9.84 21.59
C ASP A 44 -17.01 -10.65 21.51
N ASP A 45 -16.91 -11.94 21.24
CA ASP A 45 -18.06 -12.84 21.10
C ASP A 45 -18.92 -12.95 22.36
N ASP A 46 -18.34 -12.67 23.52
CA ASP A 46 -19.04 -12.66 24.81
C ASP A 46 -19.65 -11.28 25.18
N GLY A 47 -19.56 -10.32 24.25
CA GLY A 47 -20.09 -8.97 24.40
C GLY A 47 -19.19 -8.01 25.18
N ARG A 48 -18.02 -8.45 25.66
CA ARG A 48 -17.02 -7.54 26.23
C ARG A 48 -16.42 -6.65 25.17
N VAL A 49 -16.06 -5.44 25.55
CA VAL A 49 -15.53 -4.42 24.63
C VAL A 49 -14.10 -4.08 25.06
N TYR A 50 -13.21 -3.99 24.09
CA TYR A 50 -11.82 -3.65 24.31
C TYR A 50 -11.42 -2.47 23.44
N GLY A 51 -10.57 -1.58 23.98
CA GLY A 51 -9.97 -0.46 23.28
C GLY A 51 -8.46 -0.60 23.21
N TYR A 52 -7.88 -0.18 22.08
CA TYR A 52 -6.44 -0.19 21.83
C TYR A 52 -6.04 1.13 21.21
N TRP A 53 -4.95 1.76 21.65
CA TRP A 53 -4.50 3.04 21.13
C TRP A 53 -3.03 3.29 21.45
N GLY A 54 -2.45 4.34 20.84
CA GLY A 54 -1.14 4.83 21.22
C GLY A 54 -0.29 5.32 20.07
N PHE A 55 0.73 6.10 20.44
CA PHE A 55 1.82 6.54 19.58
C PHE A 55 3.14 6.31 20.30
N GLY A 56 3.93 5.37 19.85
CA GLY A 56 5.19 4.96 20.49
C GLY A 56 5.04 4.24 21.82
N ILE A 57 3.90 4.37 22.48
CA ILE A 57 3.49 3.62 23.66
C ILE A 57 2.12 3.01 23.36
N SER A 58 2.00 1.70 23.49
CA SER A 58 0.76 0.98 23.24
C SER A 58 -0.07 0.87 24.52
N HIS A 59 -1.37 1.09 24.40
CA HIS A 59 -2.32 0.97 25.48
C HIS A 59 -3.44 0.01 25.10
N GLY A 60 -3.99 -0.69 26.09
CA GLY A 60 -5.18 -1.51 25.93
C GLY A 60 -6.05 -1.45 27.20
N ALA A 61 -7.36 -1.55 27.04
CA ALA A 61 -8.27 -1.58 28.17
C ALA A 61 -9.55 -2.37 27.85
N GLU A 62 -10.16 -2.97 28.86
CA GLU A 62 -11.56 -3.38 28.78
C GLU A 62 -12.43 -2.12 28.95
N LEU A 63 -13.33 -1.90 28.01
CA LEU A 63 -14.19 -0.72 27.99
C LEU A 63 -15.59 -1.03 28.53
N ASP A 64 -16.23 -0.02 29.04
CA ASP A 64 -17.65 -0.08 29.38
C ASP A 64 -18.49 -0.17 28.08
N PRO A 65 -19.24 -1.26 27.88
CA PRO A 65 -20.08 -1.43 26.70
C PRO A 65 -21.13 -0.32 26.50
N ALA A 66 -21.53 0.36 27.56
CA ALA A 66 -22.51 1.44 27.47
C ALA A 66 -21.95 2.70 26.80
N THR A 67 -20.64 2.94 26.92
CA THR A 67 -19.97 4.13 26.36
C THR A 67 -19.06 3.80 25.18
N MET A 68 -18.53 2.58 25.10
CA MET A 68 -17.56 2.13 24.12
C MET A 68 -16.22 2.91 24.14
N CYS A 69 -16.00 3.74 25.14
CA CYS A 69 -14.83 4.62 25.21
C CYS A 69 -14.31 4.93 26.61
N THR A 70 -15.00 4.52 27.66
CA THR A 70 -14.51 4.63 29.05
C THR A 70 -14.03 3.29 29.55
N VAL A 71 -13.04 3.30 30.42
CA VAL A 71 -12.56 2.07 31.08
C VAL A 71 -13.70 1.48 31.90
N LYS A 72 -13.91 0.18 31.79
CA LYS A 72 -14.91 -0.55 32.55
C LYS A 72 -14.61 -0.44 34.05
N PRO A 73 -15.60 -0.13 34.92
CA PRO A 73 -15.41 -0.10 36.37
C PRO A 73 -14.80 -1.39 36.91
N GLY A 74 -13.76 -1.26 37.73
CA GLY A 74 -13.04 -2.39 38.31
C GLY A 74 -11.95 -3.00 37.40
N THR A 75 -11.68 -2.40 36.25
CA THR A 75 -10.52 -2.75 35.40
C THR A 75 -9.60 -1.54 35.24
N GLU A 76 -8.41 -1.76 34.67
CA GLU A 76 -7.39 -0.74 34.51
C GLU A 76 -6.89 -0.70 33.04
N VAL A 77 -6.25 0.41 32.68
CA VAL A 77 -5.52 0.51 31.43
C VAL A 77 -4.22 -0.28 31.52
N VAL A 78 -3.99 -1.17 30.58
CA VAL A 78 -2.69 -1.82 30.38
C VAL A 78 -1.81 -0.86 29.57
N GLU A 79 -0.83 -0.27 30.24
CA GLU A 79 0.19 0.55 29.60
C GLU A 79 1.35 -0.32 29.08
N ASN A 80 1.97 0.09 27.98
CA ASN A 80 3.00 -0.71 27.31
C ASN A 80 2.55 -2.15 27.04
N MET A 81 1.35 -2.31 26.50
CA MET A 81 0.79 -3.61 26.18
C MET A 81 1.77 -4.46 25.34
N ILE A 82 2.50 -3.81 24.43
CA ILE A 82 3.70 -4.30 23.75
C ILE A 82 4.76 -3.19 23.73
N SER A 83 6.05 -3.54 23.64
CA SER A 83 7.14 -2.56 23.67
C SER A 83 7.11 -1.61 22.48
N GLY A 84 7.29 -0.32 22.74
CA GLY A 84 7.33 0.73 21.72
C GLY A 84 8.66 0.78 20.96
N TYR A 85 8.69 1.52 19.86
CA TYR A 85 9.86 1.61 18.97
C TYR A 85 11.10 2.27 19.61
N ARG A 86 10.92 3.02 20.70
CA ARG A 86 12.00 3.64 21.50
C ARG A 86 12.42 2.81 22.71
N GLN A 87 11.79 1.67 22.91
CA GLN A 87 12.05 0.75 24.00
C GLN A 87 12.82 -0.47 23.49
N GLU A 88 13.49 -1.16 24.37
CA GLU A 88 14.04 -2.48 24.08
C GLU A 88 12.91 -3.48 23.83
N GLY A 89 13.12 -4.39 22.89
CA GLY A 89 12.17 -5.45 22.56
C GLY A 89 11.87 -5.58 21.08
N ILE A 90 11.24 -6.68 20.73
CA ILE A 90 11.00 -7.07 19.36
C ILE A 90 9.77 -6.38 18.75
N PHE A 91 8.79 -5.97 19.54
CA PHE A 91 7.52 -5.47 19.03
C PHE A 91 7.66 -4.12 18.32
N ARG A 92 8.45 -3.19 18.86
CA ARG A 92 8.75 -1.89 18.26
C ARG A 92 7.50 -1.16 17.75
N PHE A 93 6.46 -1.14 18.60
CA PHE A 93 5.19 -0.49 18.30
C PHE A 93 5.39 0.98 17.95
N PHE A 94 4.80 1.40 16.83
CA PHE A 94 4.80 2.80 16.40
C PHE A 94 3.42 3.43 16.61
N GLU A 95 2.38 2.92 15.93
CA GLU A 95 1.00 3.44 15.98
C GLU A 95 0.00 2.48 15.31
N ALA A 96 -1.22 2.94 15.04
CA ALA A 96 -2.20 2.30 14.17
C ALA A 96 -2.68 0.94 14.65
N SER A 97 -3.21 0.91 15.86
CA SER A 97 -3.78 -0.29 16.47
C SER A 97 -4.94 -0.87 15.66
N SER A 98 -4.93 -2.17 15.44
CA SER A 98 -6.05 -2.94 14.89
C SER A 98 -6.07 -4.34 15.49
N ILE A 99 -7.25 -4.89 15.74
CA ILE A 99 -7.41 -6.18 16.40
C ILE A 99 -8.36 -7.08 15.61
N ARG A 100 -8.07 -8.37 15.59
CA ARG A 100 -8.96 -9.42 15.06
C ARG A 100 -8.95 -10.61 16.00
N LYS A 101 -10.11 -11.24 16.16
CA LYS A 101 -10.18 -12.59 16.69
C LYS A 101 -10.24 -13.57 15.54
N ILE A 102 -9.32 -14.51 15.48
CA ILE A 102 -9.23 -15.52 14.45
C ILE A 102 -9.19 -16.87 15.16
N GLU A 103 -10.24 -17.66 14.98
CA GLU A 103 -10.46 -18.86 15.75
C GLU A 103 -10.49 -18.53 17.27
N ASP A 104 -9.56 -19.12 18.05
CA ASP A 104 -9.42 -18.89 19.49
C ASP A 104 -8.27 -17.94 19.86
N LYS A 105 -7.72 -17.21 18.88
CA LYS A 105 -6.61 -16.30 19.09
C LYS A 105 -6.98 -14.86 18.79
N TYR A 106 -6.43 -13.94 19.57
CA TYR A 106 -6.46 -12.51 19.30
C TYR A 106 -5.21 -12.12 18.53
N VAL A 107 -5.40 -11.37 17.44
CA VAL A 107 -4.32 -10.92 16.56
C VAL A 107 -4.31 -9.40 16.56
N PHE A 108 -3.28 -8.83 17.16
CA PHE A 108 -3.05 -7.40 17.22
C PHE A 108 -2.14 -6.97 16.06
N ILE A 109 -2.63 -6.09 15.20
CA ILE A 109 -1.96 -5.59 14.01
C ILE A 109 -1.63 -4.13 14.23
N TYR A 110 -0.41 -3.72 13.89
CA TYR A 110 0.07 -2.38 14.19
C TYR A 110 1.19 -1.94 13.23
N SER A 111 1.39 -0.62 13.12
CA SER A 111 2.57 -0.05 12.46
C SER A 111 3.81 -0.29 13.32
N ARG A 112 4.88 -0.77 12.70
CA ARG A 112 6.11 -1.18 13.35
C ARG A 112 7.34 -0.57 12.66
N THR A 113 8.36 -0.22 13.43
CA THR A 113 9.69 0.05 12.91
C THR A 113 10.53 -1.23 12.96
N THR A 114 11.23 -1.57 11.87
CA THR A 114 12.15 -2.71 11.82
C THR A 114 13.61 -2.27 11.97
N ALA A 115 14.46 -3.16 12.46
CA ALA A 115 15.90 -3.02 12.33
C ALA A 115 16.36 -3.51 10.96
N GLU A 116 17.61 -3.23 10.63
CA GLU A 116 18.27 -3.75 9.42
C GLU A 116 18.32 -5.28 9.47
N GLY A 117 17.94 -5.91 8.36
CA GLY A 117 17.91 -7.37 8.22
C GLY A 117 16.82 -8.11 8.99
N GLU A 118 16.01 -7.39 9.77
CA GLU A 118 14.93 -7.99 10.55
C GLU A 118 13.77 -8.44 9.65
N ASP A 119 13.17 -9.58 9.97
CA ASP A 119 12.08 -10.20 9.21
C ASP A 119 12.39 -10.39 7.69
N GLY A 120 13.65 -10.56 7.36
CA GLY A 120 14.11 -10.69 5.97
C GLY A 120 14.02 -9.38 5.17
N LEU A 121 13.86 -8.24 5.83
CA LEU A 121 13.96 -6.92 5.21
C LEU A 121 15.43 -6.54 5.06
N PRO A 122 15.87 -6.13 3.87
CA PRO A 122 17.29 -5.84 3.62
C PRO A 122 17.80 -4.60 4.37
N ASN A 123 16.90 -3.70 4.72
CA ASN A 123 17.22 -2.48 5.50
C ASN A 123 16.12 -2.20 6.52
N ALA A 124 16.43 -1.33 7.49
CA ALA A 124 15.44 -0.82 8.41
C ALA A 124 14.24 -0.20 7.67
N SER A 125 13.04 -0.47 8.14
CA SER A 125 11.80 0.13 7.64
C SER A 125 11.07 0.82 8.78
N ASN A 126 10.65 2.06 8.56
CA ASN A 126 9.88 2.79 9.55
C ASN A 126 8.39 2.42 9.51
N TYR A 127 7.94 1.76 8.44
CA TYR A 127 6.52 1.63 8.15
C TYR A 127 6.19 0.27 7.56
N THR A 128 6.28 -0.70 8.42
CA THR A 128 5.75 -2.04 8.19
C THR A 128 4.48 -2.21 9.01
N LEU A 129 3.53 -3.00 8.51
CA LEU A 129 2.53 -3.62 9.37
C LEU A 129 3.10 -4.91 9.92
N ALA A 130 3.04 -5.08 11.22
CA ALA A 130 3.38 -6.30 11.93
C ALA A 130 2.18 -6.80 12.70
N TYR A 131 2.30 -8.01 13.25
CA TYR A 131 1.30 -8.57 14.14
C TYR A 131 1.92 -9.22 15.37
N ALA A 132 1.14 -9.21 16.42
CA ALA A 132 1.33 -10.01 17.62
C ALA A 132 0.05 -10.82 17.87
N TYR A 133 0.16 -11.94 18.54
CA TYR A 133 -1.00 -12.76 18.88
C TYR A 133 -1.00 -13.20 20.32
N SER A 134 -2.20 -13.50 20.85
CA SER A 134 -2.41 -13.88 22.25
C SER A 134 -3.65 -14.77 22.38
N GLU A 135 -3.74 -15.46 23.51
CA GLU A 135 -4.95 -16.19 23.95
C GLU A 135 -5.96 -15.24 24.64
N HIS A 136 -5.53 -14.04 24.99
CA HIS A 136 -6.35 -13.06 25.70
C HIS A 136 -6.32 -11.70 24.99
N PRO A 137 -7.41 -10.93 25.03
CA PRO A 137 -7.54 -9.68 24.28
C PRO A 137 -6.54 -8.58 24.68
N LEU A 138 -6.04 -8.61 25.90
CA LEU A 138 -5.04 -7.65 26.41
C LEU A 138 -3.64 -8.27 26.61
N GLY A 139 -3.39 -9.46 26.06
CA GLY A 139 -2.10 -10.16 26.19
C GLY A 139 -2.07 -11.15 27.36
N PRO A 140 -0.89 -11.73 27.65
CA PRO A 140 0.43 -11.41 27.07
C PRO A 140 0.54 -11.74 25.60
N TRP A 141 1.37 -10.96 24.88
CA TRP A 141 1.49 -11.03 23.42
C TRP A 141 2.76 -11.77 22.99
N THR A 142 2.64 -12.52 21.92
CA THR A 142 3.76 -13.13 21.19
C THR A 142 3.92 -12.40 19.84
N TYR A 143 5.14 -11.96 19.53
CA TYR A 143 5.42 -11.35 18.23
C TYR A 143 5.31 -12.38 17.13
N GLY A 144 4.58 -12.06 16.04
CA GLY A 144 4.30 -12.96 14.94
C GLY A 144 5.10 -12.69 13.68
N GLY A 145 5.51 -11.45 13.44
CA GLY A 145 6.26 -11.06 12.25
C GLY A 145 5.68 -9.87 11.50
N THR A 146 6.28 -9.54 10.37
CA THR A 146 5.86 -8.49 9.46
C THR A 146 4.84 -9.01 8.45
N ILE A 147 3.71 -8.30 8.28
CA ILE A 147 2.67 -8.64 7.29
C ILE A 147 2.97 -7.98 5.95
N ILE A 148 3.36 -6.71 5.93
CA ILE A 148 3.66 -5.96 4.71
C ILE A 148 4.69 -4.85 4.98
N ASP A 149 5.56 -4.60 4.00
CA ASP A 149 6.39 -3.39 3.94
C ASP A 149 5.87 -2.48 2.82
N ALA A 150 5.26 -1.37 3.18
CA ALA A 150 4.70 -0.42 2.21
C ALA A 150 5.77 0.38 1.44
N ARG A 151 7.05 0.26 1.77
CA ARG A 151 8.15 0.82 0.98
C ARG A 151 8.50 -0.03 -0.24
N ALA A 152 7.99 -1.26 -0.32
CA ALA A 152 8.21 -2.17 -1.44
C ALA A 152 9.69 -2.24 -1.83
N ARG A 153 10.56 -2.59 -0.89
CA ARG A 153 12.00 -2.68 -1.16
C ARG A 153 12.32 -3.85 -2.07
N GLU A 154 13.07 -3.54 -3.11
CA GLU A 154 13.49 -4.48 -4.15
C GLU A 154 15.01 -4.35 -4.36
N TYR A 155 15.55 -5.18 -5.23
CA TYR A 155 16.97 -5.12 -5.61
C TYR A 155 17.13 -4.63 -7.05
N ASP A 156 18.13 -3.78 -7.28
CA ASP A 156 18.54 -3.42 -8.64
C ASP A 156 19.28 -4.56 -9.35
N GLU A 157 19.73 -4.31 -10.57
CA GLU A 157 20.49 -5.31 -11.34
C GLU A 157 21.82 -5.70 -10.70
N LYS A 158 22.41 -4.83 -9.88
CA LYS A 158 23.68 -5.04 -9.17
C LYS A 158 23.49 -5.68 -7.80
N GLY A 159 22.23 -5.86 -7.36
CA GLY A 159 21.89 -6.40 -6.05
C GLY A 159 21.84 -5.36 -4.93
N ASN A 160 21.86 -4.07 -5.26
CA ASN A 160 21.66 -3.02 -4.27
C ASN A 160 20.18 -2.88 -3.96
N VAL A 161 19.84 -2.57 -2.71
CA VAL A 161 18.47 -2.33 -2.28
C VAL A 161 17.98 -0.99 -2.81
N ILE A 162 16.81 -1.02 -3.42
CA ILE A 162 16.09 0.18 -3.85
C ILE A 162 14.72 0.26 -3.17
N ALA A 163 14.25 1.48 -2.89
CA ALA A 163 12.86 1.71 -2.59
C ALA A 163 12.11 1.78 -3.94
N SER A 164 11.27 0.80 -4.21
CA SER A 164 10.59 0.67 -5.50
C SER A 164 9.17 1.22 -5.50
N ALA A 165 8.72 1.85 -4.43
CA ALA A 165 7.42 2.51 -4.37
C ALA A 165 7.59 3.96 -3.93
N MET A 166 7.82 4.23 -2.66
CA MET A 166 7.90 5.58 -2.16
C MET A 166 8.83 5.69 -0.95
N PRO A 167 9.36 6.90 -0.67
CA PRO A 167 10.38 7.07 0.36
C PRO A 167 9.81 7.08 1.76
N GLY A 168 8.69 7.73 1.91
CA GLY A 168 8.05 7.94 3.20
C GLY A 168 7.28 6.72 3.64
N GLY A 169 7.09 6.62 4.90
CA GLY A 169 6.23 5.62 5.44
C GLY A 169 5.16 6.30 6.27
N ASN A 170 4.30 5.67 6.73
CA ASN A 170 3.15 5.78 7.56
C ASN A 170 2.17 4.79 6.98
N THR A 171 2.25 3.56 7.47
CA THR A 171 1.41 2.47 6.97
C THR A 171 0.45 2.08 8.06
N HIS A 172 -0.81 2.37 7.85
CA HIS A 172 -1.91 1.88 8.67
C HIS A 172 -2.64 0.78 7.92
N GLY A 173 -3.25 -0.13 8.66
CA GLY A 173 -3.99 -1.20 7.99
C GLY A 173 -4.51 -2.27 8.92
N SER A 174 -5.06 -3.29 8.33
CA SER A 174 -5.61 -4.45 9.01
C SER A 174 -5.72 -5.63 8.06
N ILE A 175 -6.19 -6.78 8.56
CA ILE A 175 -6.47 -7.96 7.74
C ILE A 175 -7.95 -8.28 7.76
N CYS A 176 -8.44 -8.85 6.65
CA CYS A 176 -9.82 -9.32 6.53
C CYS A 176 -9.89 -10.54 5.60
N LYS A 177 -10.81 -11.45 5.88
CA LYS A 177 -11.11 -12.59 5.03
C LYS A 177 -12.31 -12.28 4.14
N ILE A 178 -12.12 -12.38 2.82
CA ILE A 178 -13.15 -12.11 1.82
C ILE A 178 -13.18 -13.28 0.85
N GLY A 179 -14.35 -13.90 0.66
CA GLY A 179 -14.52 -15.00 -0.29
C GLY A 179 -13.61 -16.20 -0.04
N GLY A 180 -13.22 -16.45 1.22
CA GLY A 180 -12.32 -17.54 1.57
C GLY A 180 -10.82 -17.16 1.58
N GLN A 181 -10.43 -16.09 0.93
CA GLN A 181 -9.06 -15.56 0.88
C GLN A 181 -8.84 -14.50 1.96
N TRP A 182 -7.69 -14.53 2.63
CA TRP A 182 -7.24 -13.47 3.52
C TRP A 182 -6.50 -12.38 2.75
N TYR A 183 -6.74 -11.13 3.16
CA TYR A 183 -6.08 -9.96 2.59
C TYR A 183 -5.56 -9.06 3.70
N VAL A 184 -4.41 -8.43 3.46
CA VAL A 184 -3.97 -7.25 4.20
C VAL A 184 -4.41 -6.00 3.45
N PHE A 185 -5.13 -5.11 4.15
CA PHE A 185 -5.50 -3.78 3.69
C PHE A 185 -4.53 -2.79 4.32
N TYR A 186 -3.96 -1.95 3.51
CA TYR A 186 -3.00 -0.95 3.95
C TYR A 186 -3.03 0.27 3.03
N HIS A 187 -2.22 1.25 3.29
CA HIS A 187 -2.05 2.38 2.38
C HIS A 187 -0.57 2.63 2.10
N ARG A 188 -0.31 3.30 0.99
CA ARG A 188 0.97 3.93 0.68
C ARG A 188 0.78 5.43 0.53
N GLN A 189 1.81 6.20 0.75
CA GLN A 189 1.83 7.60 0.39
C GLN A 189 2.03 7.74 -1.13
N ILE A 190 1.45 8.77 -1.71
CA ILE A 190 1.64 9.19 -3.10
C ILE A 190 1.79 10.71 -3.15
N GLY A 191 2.14 11.29 -4.30
CA GLY A 191 2.33 12.72 -4.43
C GLY A 191 3.59 13.23 -3.76
N THR A 192 3.63 14.52 -3.49
CA THR A 192 4.80 15.25 -3.01
C THR A 192 4.74 15.61 -1.53
N ASP A 193 3.79 15.07 -0.78
CA ASP A 193 3.66 15.28 0.66
C ASP A 193 3.17 14.02 1.40
N CYS A 194 3.30 14.00 2.71
CA CYS A 194 2.96 12.86 3.55
C CYS A 194 1.44 12.68 3.79
N TYR A 195 0.61 13.55 3.25
CA TYR A 195 -0.86 13.51 3.48
C TYR A 195 -1.62 12.83 2.34
N ALA A 196 -1.06 12.82 1.13
CA ALA A 196 -1.68 12.11 0.01
C ALA A 196 -1.43 10.60 0.13
N ARG A 197 -2.50 9.82 0.16
CA ARG A 197 -2.44 8.37 0.41
C ARG A 197 -3.32 7.60 -0.55
N GLN A 198 -2.88 6.41 -0.93
CA GLN A 198 -3.61 5.48 -1.77
C GLN A 198 -3.85 4.17 -1.01
N ALA A 199 -5.09 3.70 -1.04
CA ALA A 199 -5.44 2.40 -0.49
C ALA A 199 -4.82 1.28 -1.32
N MET A 200 -4.29 0.27 -0.62
CA MET A 200 -3.66 -0.92 -1.19
C MET A 200 -4.26 -2.16 -0.54
N VAL A 201 -4.23 -3.26 -1.26
CA VAL A 201 -4.63 -4.57 -0.76
C VAL A 201 -3.73 -5.65 -1.37
N SER A 202 -3.33 -6.63 -0.55
CA SER A 202 -2.55 -7.78 -1.01
C SER A 202 -3.06 -9.07 -0.37
N ALA A 203 -3.03 -10.15 -1.12
CA ALA A 203 -3.39 -11.47 -0.60
C ALA A 203 -2.33 -11.97 0.39
N ILE A 204 -2.78 -12.65 1.44
CA ILE A 204 -1.97 -13.27 2.47
C ILE A 204 -2.55 -14.63 2.86
N ASP A 205 -1.72 -15.49 3.44
CA ASP A 205 -2.15 -16.71 4.09
C ASP A 205 -2.18 -16.51 5.60
N VAL A 206 -3.21 -17.05 6.26
CA VAL A 206 -3.34 -17.04 7.71
C VAL A 206 -3.61 -18.47 8.19
N LYS A 207 -2.75 -18.96 9.07
CA LYS A 207 -2.88 -20.27 9.72
C LYS A 207 -2.91 -20.09 11.22
N VAL A 208 -3.85 -20.73 11.88
CA VAL A 208 -4.00 -20.69 13.35
C VAL A 208 -3.94 -22.12 13.88
N GLU A 209 -3.04 -22.36 14.82
CA GLU A 209 -3.03 -23.57 15.64
C GLU A 209 -3.92 -23.32 16.84
N LYS A 210 -4.99 -24.09 16.97
CA LYS A 210 -5.94 -23.97 18.10
C LYS A 210 -5.37 -24.51 19.40
N GLY A 211 -5.95 -24.05 20.51
CA GLY A 211 -5.62 -24.52 21.82
C GLY A 211 -4.47 -23.75 22.49
N LYS A 212 -4.20 -24.10 23.73
CA LYS A 212 -3.19 -23.44 24.56
C LYS A 212 -1.79 -23.57 23.94
N GLY A 213 -1.10 -22.44 23.81
CA GLY A 213 0.23 -22.38 23.21
C GLY A 213 0.26 -22.48 21.68
N GLY A 214 -0.91 -22.60 21.02
CA GLY A 214 -1.01 -22.63 19.56
C GLY A 214 -0.56 -21.32 18.93
N LYS A 215 0.03 -21.40 17.74
CA LYS A 215 0.64 -20.29 17.02
C LYS A 215 -0.30 -19.69 15.97
N VAL A 216 -0.12 -18.40 15.71
CA VAL A 216 -0.68 -17.74 14.54
C VAL A 216 0.46 -17.44 13.57
N VAL A 217 0.32 -17.89 12.32
CA VAL A 217 1.27 -17.65 11.25
C VAL A 217 0.57 -16.90 10.12
N ILE A 218 1.00 -15.68 9.87
CA ILE A 218 0.52 -14.85 8.76
C ILE A 218 1.67 -14.72 7.76
N SER A 219 1.42 -15.08 6.48
CA SER A 219 2.42 -14.89 5.44
C SER A 219 2.67 -13.40 5.21
N ARG A 220 3.88 -13.06 4.80
CA ARG A 220 4.16 -11.71 4.33
C ARG A 220 3.46 -11.48 3.00
N GLY A 221 2.69 -10.40 2.90
CA GLY A 221 2.09 -9.93 1.66
C GLY A 221 3.14 -9.35 0.73
N GLU A 222 2.95 -9.54 -0.56
CA GLU A 222 3.74 -8.85 -1.58
C GLU A 222 3.10 -7.51 -1.91
N PHE A 223 3.91 -6.45 -1.97
CA PHE A 223 3.48 -5.16 -2.48
C PHE A 223 3.32 -5.27 -4.01
N ASN A 224 2.08 -5.26 -4.49
CA ASN A 224 1.75 -5.56 -5.88
C ASN A 224 0.66 -4.63 -6.45
N SER A 225 0.37 -4.78 -7.75
CA SER A 225 -0.67 -4.04 -8.47
C SER A 225 -1.99 -4.81 -8.60
N GLU A 226 -2.03 -6.07 -8.20
CA GLU A 226 -3.14 -6.98 -8.47
C GLU A 226 -4.40 -6.67 -7.65
N GLY A 227 -4.19 -6.20 -6.41
CA GLY A 227 -5.31 -5.99 -5.51
C GLY A 227 -6.05 -7.30 -5.21
N PHE A 228 -7.33 -7.37 -5.60
CA PHE A 228 -8.18 -8.56 -5.46
C PHE A 228 -8.06 -9.55 -6.63
N LEU A 229 -7.34 -9.20 -7.69
CA LEU A 229 -7.24 -9.99 -8.92
C LEU A 229 -6.12 -11.02 -8.82
N LEU A 230 -6.34 -12.12 -8.09
CA LEU A 230 -5.33 -13.15 -7.80
C LEU A 230 -4.67 -13.76 -9.05
N GLU A 231 -5.38 -13.75 -10.18
CA GLU A 231 -4.86 -14.20 -11.49
C GLU A 231 -4.03 -13.14 -12.22
N GLY A 232 -3.88 -11.96 -11.65
CA GLY A 232 -3.22 -10.81 -12.27
C GLY A 232 -4.16 -9.86 -13.01
N LEU A 233 -3.67 -8.66 -13.27
CA LEU A 233 -4.36 -7.65 -14.07
C LEU A 233 -4.56 -8.16 -15.51
N ASN A 234 -5.75 -7.99 -16.06
CA ASN A 234 -5.98 -8.33 -17.47
C ASN A 234 -5.36 -7.26 -18.39
N PRO A 235 -4.27 -7.55 -19.12
CA PRO A 235 -3.61 -6.57 -19.97
C PRO A 235 -4.42 -6.16 -21.20
N MET A 236 -5.47 -6.92 -21.54
CA MET A 236 -6.42 -6.59 -22.62
C MET A 236 -7.50 -5.59 -22.15
N GLN A 237 -7.45 -5.15 -20.90
CA GLN A 237 -8.24 -4.07 -20.33
C GLN A 237 -7.35 -2.90 -19.99
N ARG A 238 -7.92 -1.69 -19.97
CA ARG A 238 -7.18 -0.48 -19.64
C ARG A 238 -6.73 -0.49 -18.18
N ILE A 239 -5.42 -0.34 -17.96
CA ILE A 239 -4.78 -0.35 -16.65
C ILE A 239 -4.29 1.06 -16.35
N SER A 240 -4.74 1.64 -15.24
CA SER A 240 -4.26 2.96 -14.78
C SER A 240 -2.78 2.91 -14.41
N ALA A 241 -2.02 3.91 -14.82
CA ALA A 241 -0.61 4.04 -14.42
C ALA A 241 -0.44 4.12 -12.90
N GLY A 242 -1.41 4.69 -12.18
CA GLY A 242 -1.41 4.79 -10.73
C GLY A 242 -1.53 3.46 -9.96
N LEU A 243 -1.74 2.33 -10.65
CA LEU A 243 -1.63 0.99 -10.06
C LEU A 243 -0.19 0.49 -10.00
N ALA A 244 0.79 1.26 -10.51
CA ALA A 244 2.20 0.88 -10.44
C ALA A 244 2.60 0.56 -9.00
N CYS A 245 3.17 -0.61 -8.77
CA CYS A 245 3.77 -1.00 -7.48
C CYS A 245 5.28 -0.75 -7.44
N TRP A 246 5.85 -0.36 -8.55
CA TRP A 246 7.27 -0.05 -8.73
C TRP A 246 7.43 1.28 -9.44
N HIS A 247 8.09 2.24 -8.84
CA HIS A 247 8.53 3.48 -9.47
C HIS A 247 9.81 3.98 -8.81
N THR A 248 10.84 4.19 -9.61
CA THR A 248 12.19 4.50 -9.12
C THR A 248 12.56 5.94 -9.36
N ASN A 249 13.53 6.39 -8.57
CA ASN A 249 14.11 7.73 -8.64
C ASN A 249 15.63 7.61 -8.78
N PRO A 250 16.18 7.74 -10.00
CA PRO A 250 17.61 7.49 -10.27
C PRO A 250 18.57 8.33 -9.40
N GLY A 251 18.24 9.58 -9.14
CA GLY A 251 19.01 10.47 -8.27
C GLY A 251 18.58 10.47 -6.80
N GLY A 252 17.71 9.51 -6.41
CA GLY A 252 17.15 9.42 -5.06
C GLY A 252 15.97 10.36 -4.83
N ILE A 253 15.50 10.38 -3.59
CA ILE A 253 14.37 11.20 -3.13
C ILE A 253 14.83 11.97 -1.92
N LYS A 254 14.65 13.31 -1.95
CA LYS A 254 14.92 14.17 -0.82
C LYS A 254 13.66 14.38 0.00
N GLU A 255 13.73 14.01 1.27
CA GLU A 255 12.67 14.28 2.24
C GLU A 255 12.93 15.63 2.92
N VAL A 256 11.95 16.53 2.82
CA VAL A 256 11.87 17.80 3.54
C VAL A 256 10.48 17.86 4.19
N TYR A 257 10.36 17.18 5.33
CA TYR A 257 9.07 16.99 5.99
C TYR A 257 8.23 18.29 6.05
N PRO A 258 6.96 18.26 5.64
CA PRO A 258 6.16 17.10 5.22
C PRO A 258 6.24 16.79 3.71
N HIS A 259 7.20 17.32 2.98
CA HIS A 259 7.27 17.23 1.52
C HIS A 259 8.38 16.29 1.03
N TYR A 260 8.21 15.81 -0.20
CA TYR A 260 9.17 14.98 -0.93
C TYR A 260 9.55 15.62 -2.25
N VAL A 261 10.84 15.62 -2.58
CA VAL A 261 11.37 16.07 -3.88
C VAL A 261 11.92 14.83 -4.60
N TYR A 262 11.31 14.51 -5.72
CA TYR A 262 11.62 13.35 -6.53
C TYR A 262 12.56 13.72 -7.67
N THR A 263 13.53 12.85 -7.96
CA THR A 263 14.40 12.97 -9.15
C THR A 263 13.89 12.10 -10.32
N GLY A 264 12.86 11.31 -10.11
CA GLY A 264 12.24 10.42 -11.08
C GLY A 264 10.77 10.24 -10.79
N SER A 265 10.24 9.13 -11.24
CA SER A 265 8.81 8.83 -11.26
C SER A 265 8.14 8.83 -9.89
N TYR A 266 6.95 9.42 -9.81
CA TYR A 266 6.05 9.29 -8.67
C TYR A 266 4.58 9.34 -9.14
N ILE A 267 3.67 8.86 -8.28
CA ILE A 267 2.23 8.90 -8.57
C ILE A 267 1.67 10.24 -8.08
N ARG A 268 1.09 11.02 -9.00
CA ARG A 268 0.38 12.25 -8.66
C ARG A 268 -1.04 11.94 -8.22
N PRO A 269 -1.52 12.47 -7.07
CA PRO A 269 -2.92 12.34 -6.67
C PRO A 269 -3.87 12.88 -7.74
N VAL A 270 -5.04 12.26 -7.88
CA VAL A 270 -6.06 12.71 -8.82
C VAL A 270 -6.83 13.89 -8.24
N TYR A 271 -6.73 15.01 -8.90
CA TYR A 271 -7.71 16.09 -8.76
C TYR A 271 -8.60 16.06 -10.00
N ARG A 272 -9.93 16.00 -9.82
CA ARG A 272 -10.92 15.88 -10.92
C ARG A 272 -10.68 16.87 -12.05
N ASP A 273 -10.21 18.07 -11.72
CA ASP A 273 -10.07 19.19 -12.64
C ASP A 273 -8.83 19.12 -13.55
N ASN A 274 -7.92 18.20 -13.27
CA ASN A 274 -6.62 18.10 -13.98
C ASN A 274 -6.45 16.82 -14.79
N ASN A 275 -7.52 16.06 -15.01
CA ASN A 275 -7.46 14.86 -15.85
C ASN A 275 -7.78 15.21 -17.31
N PRO A 276 -6.80 15.16 -18.25
CA PRO A 276 -7.03 15.49 -19.64
C PRO A 276 -7.96 14.49 -20.37
N TYR A 277 -8.24 13.35 -19.75
CA TYR A 277 -9.15 12.32 -20.23
C TYR A 277 -10.49 12.28 -19.46
N ALA A 278 -10.81 13.34 -18.71
CA ALA A 278 -12.03 13.42 -17.90
C ALA A 278 -13.34 13.37 -18.73
N GLY A 279 -13.26 13.57 -20.05
CA GLY A 279 -14.39 13.44 -20.97
C GLY A 279 -14.69 12.02 -21.46
N ASP A 280 -13.84 11.05 -21.17
CA ASP A 280 -14.02 9.67 -21.61
C ASP A 280 -14.97 8.92 -20.67
N ASN A 281 -15.96 8.16 -21.16
CA ASN A 281 -17.03 7.52 -20.41
C ASN A 281 -16.58 6.48 -19.36
N ASN A 282 -15.28 6.30 -19.18
CA ASN A 282 -14.65 5.49 -18.13
C ASN A 282 -14.40 6.27 -16.82
N HIS A 283 -15.19 7.29 -16.54
CA HIS A 283 -15.09 8.22 -15.38
C HIS A 283 -15.11 7.58 -13.99
N LYS A 284 -15.39 6.30 -13.88
CA LYS A 284 -15.52 5.63 -12.59
C LYS A 284 -14.17 5.26 -11.96
N ILE A 285 -13.10 5.28 -12.74
CA ILE A 285 -11.74 4.98 -12.23
C ILE A 285 -10.97 6.30 -12.24
N PRO A 286 -10.68 6.87 -11.08
CA PRO A 286 -9.82 8.04 -11.00
C PRO A 286 -8.42 7.66 -11.52
N PHE A 287 -7.96 8.31 -12.59
CA PHE A 287 -6.63 8.13 -13.13
C PHE A 287 -5.62 8.89 -12.27
N ALA A 288 -4.81 8.16 -11.52
CA ALA A 288 -3.63 8.73 -10.89
C ALA A 288 -2.45 8.56 -11.87
N PRO A 289 -2.00 9.60 -12.56
CA PRO A 289 -0.88 9.47 -13.50
C PRO A 289 0.43 9.22 -12.74
N VAL A 290 1.35 8.52 -13.38
CA VAL A 290 2.76 8.53 -13.01
C VAL A 290 3.42 9.68 -13.74
N VAL A 291 4.03 10.59 -13.01
CA VAL A 291 4.60 11.83 -13.54
C VAL A 291 6.09 11.92 -13.24
N ASN A 292 6.76 12.94 -13.80
CA ASN A 292 8.20 13.14 -13.64
C ASN A 292 9.02 11.91 -14.08
N ASN A 293 8.64 11.33 -15.21
CA ASN A 293 9.32 10.18 -15.81
C ASN A 293 10.61 10.64 -16.48
N THR A 294 11.68 10.75 -15.72
CA THR A 294 13.02 11.16 -16.19
C THR A 294 13.82 9.97 -16.70
N SER A 295 14.94 10.22 -17.37
CA SER A 295 15.86 9.17 -17.81
C SER A 295 16.31 8.28 -16.66
N GLY A 296 16.26 6.95 -16.83
CA GLY A 296 16.55 5.95 -15.81
C GLY A 296 15.40 5.63 -14.86
N SER A 297 14.27 6.33 -14.93
CA SER A 297 13.07 5.95 -14.18
C SER A 297 12.51 4.61 -14.68
N ILE A 298 11.99 3.82 -13.75
CA ILE A 298 11.33 2.53 -14.01
C ILE A 298 9.95 2.57 -13.35
N VAL A 299 8.92 2.24 -14.11
CA VAL A 299 7.54 2.09 -13.62
C VAL A 299 7.07 0.67 -13.87
N GLY A 300 6.64 -0.05 -12.85
CA GLY A 300 6.34 -1.47 -12.95
C GLY A 300 5.05 -1.91 -12.29
N TYR A 301 4.52 -3.00 -12.82
CA TYR A 301 3.24 -3.61 -12.43
C TYR A 301 3.45 -5.09 -12.13
N LYS A 302 3.08 -5.53 -10.96
CA LYS A 302 3.08 -6.93 -10.53
C LYS A 302 1.64 -7.32 -10.16
N TYR A 303 0.97 -8.20 -10.90
CA TYR A 303 1.36 -8.93 -12.11
C TYR A 303 0.28 -8.77 -13.18
N LEU A 304 0.65 -9.01 -14.45
CA LEU A 304 -0.30 -9.13 -15.53
C LEU A 304 -0.65 -10.60 -15.78
N ASN A 305 -1.91 -10.90 -16.08
CA ASN A 305 -2.37 -12.21 -16.49
C ASN A 305 -2.11 -12.44 -17.99
N MET A 306 -0.98 -13.04 -18.33
CA MET A 306 -0.60 -13.30 -19.71
C MET A 306 -1.41 -14.43 -20.36
N ASN A 307 -2.18 -15.20 -19.59
CA ASN A 307 -3.11 -16.18 -20.16
C ASN A 307 -4.31 -15.52 -20.87
N ALA A 308 -4.62 -14.25 -20.53
CA ALA A 308 -5.68 -13.49 -21.18
C ALA A 308 -5.26 -12.90 -22.55
N VAL A 309 -3.97 -12.98 -22.90
CA VAL A 309 -3.42 -12.42 -24.15
C VAL A 309 -3.49 -13.44 -25.28
N PRO A 310 -4.11 -13.13 -26.44
CA PRO A 310 -4.17 -14.03 -27.59
C PRO A 310 -2.77 -14.32 -28.12
N ARG A 311 -2.51 -15.59 -28.49
CA ARG A 311 -1.21 -16.04 -29.05
C ARG A 311 -1.17 -16.07 -30.56
N ASP A 312 -2.33 -16.06 -31.18
CA ASP A 312 -2.54 -16.15 -32.64
C ASP A 312 -2.80 -14.80 -33.29
N LYS A 313 -2.64 -13.71 -32.54
CA LYS A 313 -2.87 -12.35 -33.01
C LYS A 313 -1.60 -11.51 -32.95
N SER A 314 -1.46 -10.58 -33.87
CA SER A 314 -0.51 -9.49 -33.73
C SER A 314 -0.93 -8.58 -32.57
N LEU A 315 0.02 -8.23 -31.72
CA LEU A 315 -0.23 -7.44 -30.52
C LEU A 315 0.42 -6.07 -30.62
N GLN A 316 -0.21 -5.08 -30.01
CA GLN A 316 0.39 -3.78 -29.78
C GLN A 316 0.07 -3.28 -28.37
N MET A 317 0.98 -2.49 -27.80
CA MET A 317 0.73 -1.70 -26.60
C MET A 317 0.21 -0.33 -27.01
N GLN A 318 -0.90 0.09 -26.42
CA GLN A 318 -1.38 1.46 -26.41
C GLN A 318 -1.00 2.11 -25.10
N LEU A 319 -0.34 3.26 -25.12
CA LEU A 319 -0.04 4.11 -23.96
C LEU A 319 -0.76 5.44 -24.11
N ARG A 320 -1.42 5.93 -23.07
CA ARG A 320 -1.89 7.32 -23.04
C ARG A 320 -0.89 8.15 -22.24
N LEU A 321 -0.26 9.10 -22.93
CA LEU A 321 0.79 9.95 -22.40
C LEU A 321 0.49 11.42 -22.71
N LYS A 322 1.04 12.31 -21.86
CA LYS A 322 1.27 13.70 -22.22
C LYS A 322 2.78 13.89 -22.32
N ALA A 323 3.27 14.18 -23.52
CA ALA A 323 4.67 14.52 -23.71
C ALA A 323 5.03 15.80 -22.95
N GLU A 324 6.27 15.90 -22.47
CA GLU A 324 6.75 17.03 -21.71
C GLU A 324 8.09 17.57 -22.25
N ASP A 325 9.06 17.83 -21.41
CA ASP A 325 10.16 18.75 -21.62
C ASP A 325 11.24 18.25 -22.59
N THR A 326 11.36 16.95 -22.79
CA THR A 326 12.46 16.36 -23.57
C THR A 326 12.02 15.18 -24.43
N ASP A 327 12.75 14.97 -25.51
CA ASP A 327 12.66 13.74 -26.29
C ASP A 327 13.12 12.55 -25.47
N GLY A 328 12.47 11.42 -25.65
CA GLY A 328 12.84 10.19 -24.98
C GLY A 328 12.23 8.96 -25.62
N ARG A 329 12.50 7.82 -25.02
CA ARG A 329 11.92 6.54 -25.38
C ARG A 329 11.45 5.79 -24.15
N ILE A 330 10.48 4.92 -24.34
CA ILE A 330 9.93 4.07 -23.31
C ILE A 330 10.11 2.63 -23.77
N ARG A 331 11.01 1.89 -23.10
CA ARG A 331 11.17 0.46 -23.34
C ARG A 331 10.14 -0.30 -22.52
N ILE A 332 9.45 -1.22 -23.17
CA ILE A 332 8.42 -2.07 -22.55
C ILE A 332 9.08 -3.42 -22.25
N MET A 333 9.31 -3.69 -20.95
CA MET A 333 10.03 -4.86 -20.48
C MET A 333 9.08 -5.84 -19.79
N LEU A 334 9.18 -7.12 -20.13
CA LEU A 334 8.41 -8.19 -19.49
C LEU A 334 9.34 -9.12 -18.69
N GLY A 335 8.93 -9.51 -17.49
CA GLY A 335 9.68 -10.38 -16.59
C GLY A 335 10.61 -9.65 -15.63
N SER A 336 11.39 -8.70 -16.10
CA SER A 336 12.27 -7.85 -15.31
C SER A 336 12.54 -6.54 -16.07
N PRO A 337 12.85 -5.42 -15.39
CA PRO A 337 13.28 -4.22 -16.08
C PRO A 337 14.71 -4.32 -16.66
N TRP A 338 15.47 -5.34 -16.26
CA TRP A 338 16.85 -5.57 -16.69
C TRP A 338 17.01 -6.88 -17.45
N THR A 339 17.68 -6.83 -18.59
CA THR A 339 18.00 -8.02 -19.39
C THR A 339 18.93 -8.99 -18.65
N THR A 340 19.84 -8.46 -17.83
CA THR A 340 20.73 -9.23 -16.96
C THR A 340 20.00 -10.08 -15.91
N LYS A 341 18.76 -9.70 -15.58
CA LYS A 341 17.87 -10.42 -14.65
C LYS A 341 16.74 -11.17 -15.39
N GLY A 342 16.92 -11.47 -16.66
CA GLY A 342 15.97 -12.25 -17.46
C GLY A 342 14.82 -11.45 -18.06
N GLY A 343 14.84 -10.12 -17.95
CA GLY A 343 13.88 -9.24 -18.61
C GLY A 343 14.03 -9.29 -20.13
N VAL A 344 12.91 -9.16 -20.82
CA VAL A 344 12.85 -9.13 -22.28
C VAL A 344 12.14 -7.86 -22.72
N GLU A 345 12.78 -7.09 -23.61
CA GLU A 345 12.12 -5.98 -24.28
C GLU A 345 11.10 -6.53 -25.27
N ILE A 346 9.85 -6.17 -25.07
CA ILE A 346 8.74 -6.64 -25.90
C ILE A 346 8.20 -5.54 -26.81
N GLY A 347 8.59 -4.29 -26.63
CA GLY A 347 8.20 -3.14 -27.44
C GLY A 347 8.93 -1.87 -27.05
N LEU A 348 8.87 -0.87 -27.92
CA LEU A 348 9.52 0.42 -27.75
C LEU A 348 8.60 1.54 -28.25
N VAL A 349 8.55 2.65 -27.53
CA VAL A 349 7.81 3.87 -27.90
C VAL A 349 8.77 5.04 -27.88
N ASP A 350 8.86 5.77 -29.00
CA ASP A 350 9.53 7.07 -29.05
C ASP A 350 8.56 8.19 -28.70
N VAL A 351 8.98 9.07 -27.80
CA VAL A 351 8.23 10.24 -27.34
C VAL A 351 9.01 11.49 -27.72
N LYS A 352 8.38 12.38 -28.51
CA LYS A 352 8.92 13.69 -28.83
C LYS A 352 8.43 14.72 -27.83
N ALA A 353 9.31 15.61 -27.40
CA ALA A 353 9.00 16.73 -26.53
C ALA A 353 7.76 17.50 -27.01
N GLY A 354 6.96 17.98 -26.06
CA GLY A 354 5.74 18.72 -26.40
C GLY A 354 4.78 18.78 -25.21
N SER A 355 3.56 19.23 -25.44
CA SER A 355 2.53 19.34 -24.40
C SER A 355 1.24 18.60 -24.73
N THR A 356 1.27 17.76 -25.76
CA THR A 356 0.05 17.13 -26.29
C THR A 356 -0.22 15.79 -25.61
N CYS A 357 -1.43 15.66 -25.06
CA CYS A 357 -1.96 14.37 -24.61
C CYS A 357 -2.41 13.56 -25.84
N ARG A 358 -1.88 12.38 -26.03
CA ARG A 358 -2.26 11.47 -27.11
C ARG A 358 -1.97 10.01 -26.78
N GLU A 359 -2.45 9.17 -27.67
CA GLU A 359 -2.16 7.75 -27.66
C GLU A 359 -0.89 7.45 -28.45
N PHE A 360 -0.05 6.61 -27.87
CA PHE A 360 1.16 6.09 -28.49
C PHE A 360 1.01 4.58 -28.64
N TYR A 361 1.58 4.04 -29.73
CA TYR A 361 1.44 2.63 -30.04
C TYR A 361 2.80 2.00 -30.32
N ALA A 362 3.03 0.82 -29.73
CA ALA A 362 4.19 -0.01 -30.04
C ALA A 362 3.74 -1.42 -30.43
N PRO A 363 4.23 -1.98 -31.54
CA PRO A 363 4.07 -3.40 -31.80
C PRO A 363 4.75 -4.20 -30.68
N LEU A 364 4.13 -5.32 -30.27
CA LEU A 364 4.66 -6.17 -29.23
C LEU A 364 5.20 -7.48 -29.79
N SER A 365 6.37 -7.91 -29.30
CA SER A 365 6.96 -9.21 -29.56
C SER A 365 7.15 -9.95 -28.23
N ILE A 366 6.20 -10.84 -27.89
CA ILE A 366 6.18 -11.54 -26.60
C ILE A 366 6.74 -12.95 -26.79
N PRO A 367 7.88 -13.31 -26.14
CA PRO A 367 8.41 -14.66 -26.21
C PRO A 367 7.45 -15.70 -25.62
N ALA A 368 7.34 -16.85 -26.24
CA ALA A 368 6.42 -17.92 -25.81
C ALA A 368 6.56 -18.30 -24.33
N LYS A 369 7.78 -18.26 -23.81
CA LYS A 369 8.06 -18.57 -22.38
C LYS A 369 7.42 -17.59 -21.39
N LEU A 370 7.23 -16.32 -21.80
CA LEU A 370 6.63 -15.24 -21.01
C LEU A 370 5.14 -14.99 -21.35
N HIS A 371 4.63 -15.66 -22.40
CA HIS A 371 3.25 -15.53 -22.85
C HIS A 371 2.31 -16.48 -22.11
N LYS A 372 2.50 -16.61 -20.80
CA LYS A 372 1.71 -17.47 -19.90
C LYS A 372 1.85 -17.07 -18.44
N GLY A 373 0.84 -17.42 -17.65
CA GLY A 373 0.82 -17.19 -16.21
C GLY A 373 0.85 -15.71 -15.85
N LYS A 374 1.31 -15.41 -14.65
CA LYS A 374 1.49 -14.04 -14.17
C LYS A 374 2.89 -13.55 -14.51
N GLN A 375 3.00 -12.40 -15.14
CA GLN A 375 4.27 -11.78 -15.51
C GLN A 375 4.30 -10.31 -15.05
N PRO A 376 5.39 -9.84 -14.46
CA PRO A 376 5.56 -8.41 -14.19
C PRO A 376 5.89 -7.66 -15.47
N LEU A 377 5.33 -6.45 -15.62
CA LEU A 377 5.56 -5.53 -16.74
C LEU A 377 6.22 -4.26 -16.23
N PHE A 378 7.20 -3.77 -16.98
CA PHE A 378 7.92 -2.55 -16.64
C PHE A 378 8.02 -1.61 -17.84
N PHE A 379 7.94 -0.32 -17.56
CA PHE A 379 8.24 0.77 -18.51
C PHE A 379 9.52 1.44 -18.03
N VAL A 380 10.55 1.40 -18.85
CA VAL A 380 11.87 1.99 -18.58
C VAL A 380 12.00 3.22 -19.45
N PHE A 381 12.20 4.36 -18.81
CA PHE A 381 12.28 5.67 -19.47
C PHE A 381 13.74 6.03 -19.75
N GLU A 382 14.04 6.42 -20.98
CA GLU A 382 15.39 6.79 -21.42
C GLU A 382 15.35 8.11 -22.21
N SER A 383 16.29 9.01 -21.91
CA SER A 383 16.52 10.27 -22.63
C SER A 383 17.99 10.61 -22.60
N GLU A 384 18.46 11.36 -23.59
CA GLU A 384 19.81 11.93 -23.59
C GLU A 384 19.93 13.13 -22.62
N THR A 385 18.78 13.70 -22.21
CA THR A 385 18.73 14.82 -21.28
C THR A 385 18.40 14.32 -19.88
N GLU A 386 19.36 14.42 -18.98
CA GLU A 386 19.13 14.03 -17.59
C GLU A 386 18.24 15.01 -16.83
N GLY A 387 17.45 14.52 -15.90
CA GLY A 387 16.66 15.31 -14.96
C GLY A 387 15.42 15.99 -15.55
N GLN A 388 15.20 15.91 -16.88
CA GLN A 388 13.98 16.43 -17.51
C GLN A 388 12.93 15.33 -17.69
N SER A 389 11.67 15.67 -17.50
CA SER A 389 10.55 14.75 -17.66
C SER A 389 10.26 14.48 -19.14
N ILE A 390 10.14 13.23 -19.52
CA ILE A 390 9.78 12.78 -20.85
C ILE A 390 8.27 12.89 -21.04
N CYS A 391 7.49 12.46 -20.05
CA CYS A 391 6.03 12.47 -20.14
C CYS A 391 5.34 12.30 -18.79
N GLU A 392 4.06 12.68 -18.73
CA GLU A 392 3.08 12.16 -17.78
C GLU A 392 2.47 10.87 -18.37
N PHE A 393 2.43 9.79 -17.59
CA PHE A 393 1.91 8.49 -17.99
C PHE A 393 0.58 8.20 -17.29
N TYR A 394 -0.50 8.05 -18.06
CA TYR A 394 -1.88 7.93 -17.53
C TYR A 394 -2.35 6.48 -17.43
N ASP A 395 -2.17 5.70 -18.50
CA ASP A 395 -2.60 4.30 -18.54
C ASP A 395 -2.05 3.57 -19.77
N PHE A 396 -2.28 2.27 -19.79
CA PHE A 396 -1.91 1.40 -20.90
C PHE A 396 -2.91 0.27 -21.14
N LEU A 397 -2.82 -0.34 -22.33
CA LEU A 397 -3.69 -1.40 -22.79
C LEU A 397 -2.97 -2.22 -23.87
N MET A 398 -3.01 -3.56 -23.80
CA MET A 398 -2.63 -4.42 -24.91
C MET A 398 -3.82 -4.58 -25.87
N LEU A 399 -3.57 -4.42 -27.14
CA LEU A 399 -4.56 -4.57 -28.20
C LEU A 399 -4.16 -5.71 -29.12
N ALA A 400 -5.12 -6.60 -29.43
CA ALA A 400 -4.98 -7.55 -30.51
C ALA A 400 -5.41 -6.90 -31.83
N ARG A 401 -4.56 -6.99 -32.85
CA ARG A 401 -4.91 -6.58 -34.21
C ARG A 401 -5.53 -7.76 -34.98
N PRO A 402 -6.45 -7.49 -35.88
CA PRO A 402 -7.01 -8.53 -36.75
C PRO A 402 -5.95 -9.29 -37.52
#